data_929bc92607cb0269f889820946de1b35
#
_entry.id   929bc92607cb0269f889820946de1b35
#
_cell.length_a   1.000
_cell.length_b   1.000
_cell.length_c   1.000
_cell.angle_alpha   90.00
_cell.angle_beta   90.00
_cell.angle_gamma   90.00
#
_symmetry.space_group_name_H-M   'P 1'
#
loop_
_entity.id
_entity.type
_entity.pdbx_description
1 polymer ?
#
loop_
_entity_poly.entity_id
_entity_poly.type
_entity_poly.pdbx_seq_one_letter_code
_entity_poly.pdbx_strand_id
1 'polypeptide(L)'
;VDDDKDELLRIGVFSVLSRISVRMLRHYQQEGVLEPVWVDTFTGYRYYHPSQLREAATITQLRDAGLPVAQIVRVLDLLDDPPGVREILDEHRHRLESEQAALDHRLGALDLFQSRLT
;
A
#
# COMPACT_ATOMS: atom_id res chain seq x y z
N VAL A 1 21.19 19.05 8.88
CA VAL A 1 22.63 18.85 8.88
C VAL A 1 23.03 18.26 7.54
N ASP A 2 24.11 18.76 6.95
CA ASP A 2 24.55 18.39 5.61
C ASP A 2 24.88 16.91 5.46
N ASP A 3 25.28 16.25 6.54
CA ASP A 3 25.62 14.83 6.54
C ASP A 3 24.41 13.94 6.23
N ASP A 4 23.19 14.39 6.55
CA ASP A 4 21.97 13.63 6.29
C ASP A 4 21.65 13.57 4.80
N LYS A 5 22.04 14.57 4.02
CA LYS A 5 21.78 14.60 2.57
C LYS A 5 22.57 13.54 1.82
N ASP A 6 23.77 13.23 2.28
CA ASP A 6 24.62 12.22 1.63
C ASP A 6 24.04 10.81 1.81
N GLU A 7 23.22 10.59 2.84
CA GLU A 7 22.59 9.32 3.10
C GLU A 7 21.24 9.17 2.39
N LEU A 8 20.71 10.26 1.81
CA LEU A 8 19.42 10.23 1.15
C LEU A 8 19.49 9.49 -0.18
N LEU A 9 18.40 8.82 -0.49
CA LEU A 9 18.26 8.06 -1.73
C LEU A 9 17.41 8.83 -2.72
N ARG A 10 17.90 8.97 -3.95
CA ARG A 10 17.07 9.54 -5.03
C ARG A 10 15.94 8.56 -5.35
N ILE A 11 14.87 9.10 -5.89
CA ILE A 11 13.65 8.31 -6.15
C ILE A 11 13.93 7.05 -6.99
N GLY A 12 14.84 7.13 -7.96
CA GLY A 12 15.20 5.96 -8.79
C GLY A 12 15.83 4.84 -7.98
N VAL A 13 16.74 5.19 -7.07
CA VAL A 13 17.39 4.21 -6.19
C VAL A 13 16.37 3.66 -5.19
N PHE A 14 15.59 4.54 -4.58
CA PHE A 14 14.55 4.12 -3.64
C PHE A 14 13.54 3.17 -4.31
N SER A 15 13.19 3.44 -5.56
CA SER A 15 12.31 2.56 -6.34
C SER A 15 12.89 1.16 -6.48
N VAL A 16 14.17 1.04 -6.81
CA VAL A 16 14.82 -0.27 -6.94
C VAL A 16 14.81 -1.02 -5.61
N LEU A 17 15.17 -0.33 -4.52
CA LEU A 17 15.29 -0.97 -3.19
C LEU A 17 13.93 -1.33 -2.60
N SER A 18 12.92 -0.49 -2.81
CA SER A 18 11.58 -0.72 -2.27
C SER A 18 10.73 -1.63 -3.15
N ARG A 19 11.12 -1.81 -4.41
CA ARG A 19 10.36 -2.52 -5.44
C ARG A 19 9.02 -1.84 -5.75
N ILE A 20 8.94 -0.55 -5.49
CA ILE A 20 7.80 0.28 -5.87
C ILE A 20 8.23 1.12 -7.06
N SER A 21 7.46 1.13 -8.14
CA SER A 21 7.82 1.90 -9.33
C SER A 21 7.88 3.40 -9.01
N VAL A 22 8.70 4.13 -9.77
CA VAL A 22 8.79 5.58 -9.63
C VAL A 22 7.41 6.22 -9.81
N ARG A 23 6.62 5.72 -10.76
CA ARG A 23 5.27 6.20 -11.01
C ARG A 23 4.40 6.06 -9.77
N MET A 24 4.46 4.89 -9.13
CA MET A 24 3.68 4.63 -7.92
C MET A 24 4.17 5.46 -6.74
N LEU A 25 5.49 5.65 -6.61
CA LEU A 25 6.05 6.53 -5.57
C LEU A 25 5.55 7.96 -5.72
N ARG A 26 5.45 8.46 -6.95
CA ARG A 26 4.90 9.79 -7.19
C ARG A 26 3.42 9.86 -6.86
N HIS A 27 2.68 8.80 -7.17
CA HIS A 27 1.27 8.70 -6.80
C HIS A 27 1.10 8.71 -5.28
N TYR A 28 1.93 7.95 -4.55
CA TYR A 28 1.89 7.92 -3.09
C TYR A 28 2.22 9.28 -2.48
N GLN A 29 3.11 10.06 -3.11
CA GLN A 29 3.37 11.41 -2.67
C GLN A 29 2.12 12.29 -2.82
N GLN A 30 1.43 12.20 -3.95
CA GLN A 30 0.20 12.96 -4.19
C GLN A 30 -0.90 12.62 -3.19
N GLU A 31 -1.00 11.33 -2.83
CA GLU A 31 -2.02 10.85 -1.90
C GLU A 31 -1.61 11.00 -0.43
N GLY A 32 -0.42 11.48 -0.16
CA GLY A 32 0.08 11.64 1.21
C GLY A 32 0.40 10.34 1.92
N VAL A 33 0.62 9.26 1.17
CA VAL A 33 0.92 7.93 1.74
C VAL A 33 2.39 7.81 2.11
N LEU A 34 3.26 8.24 1.20
CA LEU A 34 4.70 8.15 1.38
C LEU A 34 5.35 9.34 0.67
N GLU A 35 5.93 10.23 1.45
CA GLU A 35 6.47 11.47 0.92
C GLU A 35 7.99 11.47 0.98
N PRO A 36 8.67 12.04 -0.05
CA PRO A 36 10.11 12.25 0.05
C PRO A 36 10.42 13.21 1.19
N VAL A 37 11.55 13.01 1.86
CA VAL A 37 11.96 13.90 2.95
C VAL A 37 12.51 15.21 2.44
N TRP A 38 12.91 15.27 1.17
CA TRP A 38 13.45 16.48 0.57
C TRP A 38 13.22 16.50 -0.93
N VAL A 39 12.85 17.64 -1.45
CA VAL A 39 12.73 17.88 -2.89
C VAL A 39 13.65 19.05 -3.22
N ASP A 40 14.61 18.82 -4.12
CA ASP A 40 15.53 19.87 -4.56
C ASP A 40 14.75 20.87 -5.43
N THR A 41 14.74 22.14 -5.03
CA THR A 41 13.97 23.19 -5.71
C THR A 41 14.55 23.53 -7.07
N PHE A 42 15.84 23.27 -7.29
CA PHE A 42 16.51 23.58 -8.56
C PHE A 42 16.33 22.49 -9.60
N THR A 43 16.50 21.22 -9.18
CA THR A 43 16.44 20.08 -10.10
C THR A 43 15.07 19.40 -10.10
N GLY A 44 14.28 19.58 -9.05
CA GLY A 44 13.04 18.85 -8.85
C GLY A 44 13.25 17.42 -8.39
N TYR A 45 14.49 17.02 -8.14
CA TYR A 45 14.80 15.66 -7.69
C TYR A 45 14.22 15.40 -6.30
N ARG A 46 13.63 14.21 -6.13
CA ARG A 46 13.05 13.76 -4.89
C ARG A 46 13.99 12.81 -4.18
N TYR A 47 14.13 12.99 -2.87
CA TYR A 47 15.04 12.22 -2.03
C TYR A 47 14.28 11.59 -0.87
N TYR A 48 14.59 10.33 -0.62
CA TYR A 48 13.99 9.54 0.44
C TYR A 48 15.06 9.15 1.46
N HIS A 49 14.65 9.01 2.72
CA HIS A 49 15.54 8.50 3.76
C HIS A 49 15.52 6.95 3.73
N PRO A 50 16.68 6.29 3.97
CA PRO A 50 16.72 4.81 4.01
C PRO A 50 15.70 4.19 4.97
N SER A 51 15.40 4.86 6.10
CA SER A 51 14.40 4.37 7.06
C SER A 51 13.00 4.25 6.45
N GLN A 52 12.72 4.98 5.37
CA GLN A 52 11.43 4.91 4.69
C GLN A 52 11.23 3.60 3.92
N LEU A 53 12.28 2.79 3.78
CA LEU A 53 12.13 1.46 3.19
C LEU A 53 11.22 0.55 4.03
N ARG A 54 11.22 0.71 5.36
CA ARG A 54 10.30 -0.03 6.24
C ARG A 54 8.86 0.39 6.00
N GLU A 55 8.66 1.68 5.90
CA GLU A 55 7.33 2.25 5.60
C GLU A 55 6.83 1.76 4.26
N ALA A 56 7.72 1.78 3.25
CA ALA A 56 7.40 1.27 1.92
C ALA A 56 7.00 -0.21 1.96
N ALA A 57 7.70 -1.02 2.74
CA ALA A 57 7.37 -2.45 2.89
C ALA A 57 5.98 -2.64 3.52
N THR A 58 5.65 -1.85 4.53
CA THR A 58 4.33 -1.88 5.16
C THR A 58 3.23 -1.51 4.16
N ILE A 59 3.45 -0.44 3.40
CA ILE A 59 2.51 0.00 2.37
C ILE A 59 2.27 -1.12 1.34
N THR A 60 3.34 -1.77 0.89
CA THR A 60 3.25 -2.86 -0.07
C THR A 60 2.44 -4.03 0.48
N GLN A 61 2.65 -4.41 1.74
CA GLN A 61 1.88 -5.48 2.38
C GLN A 61 0.39 -5.15 2.43
N LEU A 62 0.06 -3.93 2.82
CA LEU A 62 -1.34 -3.50 2.91
C LEU A 62 -2.00 -3.42 1.53
N ARG A 63 -1.25 -2.96 0.53
CA ARG A 63 -1.73 -2.92 -0.85
C ARG A 63 -1.98 -4.32 -1.38
N ASP A 64 -1.08 -5.25 -1.11
CA ASP A 64 -1.23 -6.65 -1.53
C ASP A 64 -2.45 -7.32 -0.89
N ALA A 65 -2.82 -6.86 0.31
CA ALA A 65 -4.04 -7.30 0.97
C ALA A 65 -5.30 -6.62 0.42
N GLY A 66 -5.14 -5.73 -0.56
CA GLY A 66 -6.26 -5.05 -1.20
C GLY A 66 -6.81 -3.86 -0.44
N LEU A 67 -6.09 -3.35 0.56
CA LEU A 67 -6.54 -2.17 1.29
C LEU A 67 -6.55 -0.95 0.37
N PRO A 68 -7.65 -0.19 0.32
CA PRO A 68 -7.66 1.08 -0.42
C PRO A 68 -6.66 2.07 0.16
N VAL A 69 -6.18 2.99 -0.68
CA VAL A 69 -5.17 3.98 -0.29
C VAL A 69 -5.60 4.75 0.97
N ALA A 70 -6.86 5.18 1.05
CA ALA A 70 -7.35 5.91 2.23
C ALA A 70 -7.22 5.09 3.52
N GLN A 71 -7.44 3.78 3.44
CA GLN A 71 -7.29 2.89 4.61
C GLN A 71 -5.82 2.65 4.94
N ILE A 72 -4.95 2.60 3.93
CA ILE A 72 -3.51 2.50 4.17
C ILE A 72 -3.02 3.70 4.96
N VAL A 73 -3.45 4.92 4.57
CA VAL A 73 -3.10 6.15 5.30
C VAL A 73 -3.55 6.05 6.76
N ARG A 74 -4.78 5.59 7.00
CA ARG A 74 -5.31 5.45 8.36
C ARG A 74 -4.50 4.45 9.18
N VAL A 75 -4.09 3.33 8.59
CA VAL A 75 -3.25 2.35 9.30
C VAL A 75 -1.92 2.97 9.67
N LEU A 76 -1.29 3.69 8.74
CA LEU A 76 0.00 4.34 9.01
C LEU A 76 -0.10 5.37 10.13
N ASP A 77 -1.22 6.10 10.21
CA ASP A 77 -1.46 7.08 11.27
C ASP A 77 -1.72 6.43 12.63
N LEU A 78 -2.12 5.16 12.65
CA LEU A 78 -2.50 4.43 13.87
C LEU A 78 -1.50 3.35 14.28
N LEU A 79 -0.28 3.36 13.74
CA LEU A 79 0.71 2.33 14.07
C LEU A 79 1.02 2.24 15.57
N ASP A 80 0.85 3.34 16.31
CA ASP A 80 1.02 3.37 17.76
C ASP A 80 -0.22 2.89 18.51
N ASP A 81 -1.30 2.56 17.80
CA ASP A 81 -2.56 2.09 18.36
C ASP A 81 -2.95 0.75 17.72
N PRO A 82 -2.32 -0.36 18.15
CA PRO A 82 -2.61 -1.67 17.58
C PRO A 82 -4.10 -2.06 17.58
N PRO A 83 -4.89 -1.79 18.64
CA PRO A 83 -6.33 -2.07 18.56
C PRO A 83 -7.03 -1.32 17.42
N GLY A 84 -6.68 -0.06 17.18
CA GLY A 84 -7.24 0.72 16.08
C GLY A 84 -6.88 0.15 14.73
N VAL A 85 -5.64 -0.30 14.56
CA VAL A 85 -5.20 -0.97 13.33
C VAL A 85 -5.98 -2.27 13.12
N ARG A 86 -6.13 -3.09 14.17
CA ARG A 86 -6.88 -4.34 14.06
C ARG A 86 -8.31 -4.13 13.62
N GLU A 87 -8.94 -3.09 14.13
CA GLU A 87 -10.32 -2.76 13.74
C GLU A 87 -10.43 -2.50 12.24
N ILE A 88 -9.51 -1.72 11.69
CA ILE A 88 -9.47 -1.44 10.25
C ILE A 88 -9.26 -2.72 9.45
N LEU A 89 -8.31 -3.55 9.87
CA LEU A 89 -7.98 -4.79 9.18
C LEU A 89 -9.13 -5.80 9.27
N ASP A 90 -9.81 -5.89 10.42
CA ASP A 90 -10.94 -6.78 10.61
C ASP A 90 -12.12 -6.38 9.73
N GLU A 91 -12.40 -5.11 9.60
CA GLU A 91 -13.43 -4.62 8.69
C GLU A 91 -13.12 -4.99 7.24
N HIS A 92 -11.86 -4.86 6.84
CA HIS A 92 -11.41 -5.23 5.50
C HIS A 92 -11.53 -6.74 5.28
N ARG A 93 -11.12 -7.55 6.26
CA ARG A 93 -11.28 -9.00 6.24
C ARG A 93 -12.74 -9.39 6.05
N HIS A 94 -13.62 -8.74 6.77
CA HIS A 94 -15.08 -8.99 6.69
C HIS A 94 -15.60 -8.75 5.28
N ARG A 95 -15.16 -7.66 4.63
CA ARG A 95 -15.54 -7.37 3.25
C ARG A 95 -15.03 -8.44 2.29
N LEU A 96 -13.78 -8.88 2.47
CA LEU A 96 -13.21 -9.92 1.61
C LEU A 96 -13.95 -11.25 1.79
N GLU A 97 -14.29 -11.62 3.02
CA GLU A 97 -15.05 -12.82 3.29
C GLU A 97 -16.45 -12.76 2.67
N SER A 98 -17.10 -11.60 2.72
CA SER A 98 -18.40 -11.40 2.08
C SER A 98 -18.30 -11.51 0.56
N GLU A 99 -17.25 -10.94 -0.04
CA GLU A 99 -16.99 -11.08 -1.47
C GLU A 99 -16.73 -12.52 -1.87
N GLN A 100 -15.98 -13.24 -1.05
CA GLN A 100 -15.69 -14.65 -1.28
C GLN A 100 -16.99 -15.48 -1.25
N ALA A 101 -17.85 -15.24 -0.26
CA ALA A 101 -19.12 -15.93 -0.16
C ALA A 101 -20.02 -15.66 -1.37
N ALA A 102 -20.03 -14.41 -1.86
CA ALA A 102 -20.78 -14.04 -3.05
C ALA A 102 -20.25 -14.76 -4.30
N LEU A 103 -18.93 -14.87 -4.43
CA LEU A 103 -18.30 -15.58 -5.56
C LEU A 103 -18.60 -17.08 -5.48
N ASP A 104 -18.52 -17.66 -4.29
CA ASP A 104 -18.86 -19.07 -4.09
C ASP A 104 -20.29 -19.36 -4.47
N HIS A 105 -21.20 -18.45 -4.13
CA HIS A 105 -22.61 -18.58 -4.51
C HIS A 105 -22.79 -18.56 -6.03
N ARG A 106 -22.11 -17.66 -6.73
CA ARG A 106 -22.15 -17.56 -8.18
C ARG A 106 -21.61 -18.82 -8.86
N LEU A 107 -20.49 -19.34 -8.36
CA LEU A 107 -19.91 -20.57 -8.89
C LEU A 107 -20.84 -21.74 -8.67
N GLY A 108 -21.47 -21.84 -7.51
CA GLY A 108 -22.46 -22.86 -7.21
C GLY A 108 -23.66 -22.81 -8.15
N ALA A 109 -24.13 -21.60 -8.47
CA ALA A 109 -25.24 -21.43 -9.41
C ALA A 109 -24.85 -21.90 -10.82
N LEU A 110 -23.62 -21.62 -11.26
CA LEU A 110 -23.11 -22.09 -12.54
C LEU A 110 -23.03 -23.61 -12.57
N ASP A 111 -22.49 -24.21 -11.51
CA ASP A 111 -22.34 -25.67 -11.42
C ASP A 111 -23.70 -26.36 -11.48
N LEU A 112 -24.69 -25.78 -10.80
CA LEU A 112 -26.04 -26.33 -10.80
C LEU A 112 -26.66 -26.30 -12.19
N PHE A 113 -26.47 -25.21 -12.93
CA PHE A 113 -26.99 -25.09 -14.28
C PHE A 113 -26.25 -26.05 -15.24
N GLN A 114 -24.94 -26.11 -15.14
CA GLN A 114 -24.14 -27.01 -15.99
C GLN A 114 -24.53 -28.47 -15.80
N SER A 115 -24.88 -28.88 -14.59
CA SER A 115 -25.27 -30.26 -14.31
C SER A 115 -26.56 -30.65 -15.05
N ARG A 116 -27.40 -29.69 -15.43
CA ARG A 116 -28.63 -29.95 -16.20
C ARG A 116 -28.36 -30.21 -17.69
N LEU A 117 -27.18 -29.83 -18.16
CA LEU A 117 -26.83 -29.99 -19.57
C LEU A 117 -26.32 -31.37 -19.91
N THR A 118 -26.03 -32.18 -18.92
CA THR A 118 -25.63 -33.59 -19.10
C THR A 118 -26.84 -34.53 -19.00
#